data_bd25a40b1b92c58815549b5987c22a22
#
_entry.id   bd25a40b1b92c58815549b5987c22a22
#
_cell.length_a   1.000
_cell.length_b   1.000
_cell.length_c   1.000
_cell.angle_alpha   90.00
_cell.angle_beta   90.00
_cell.angle_gamma   90.00
#
_symmetry.space_group_name_H-M   'P 1'
#
loop_
_entity.id
_entity.type
_entity.pdbx_description
1 polymer ?
#
loop_
_entity_poly.entity_id
_entity_poly.type
_entity_poly.pdbx_seq_one_letter_code
_entity_poly.pdbx_strand_id
1 'polypeptide(L)'
;MSDVDNVITLLTLSRLLPKELDIKPLVAEAKAQLLAEADYTREAEYLARYKNLLAGNAHFKVPSVYPQHSTAQVLTMEYVDAKSIEGITYLPQSERSRVAEQLIDLFFKEMFVFNLIQTDPNFANFHYQPESQKIVLFDFGATREITPALSNAYLALFKAGSNNDREGVLNAATDIGYFKDSLKDNYKEKVIDLFLMACEPLRYHGEFDFKNSALASNIKDAGLQLSAQSQQWHTPPVDALFIHRKLAGLYLIAARLEAKIDIKGLFSHY
;
A
#
# COMPACT_ATOMS: atom_id res chain seq x y z
N MET A 1 15.82 13.02 -15.94
CA MET A 1 16.31 13.74 -14.72
C MET A 1 15.97 15.22 -14.70
N SER A 2 16.04 15.94 -15.82
CA SER A 2 15.72 17.39 -15.87
C SER A 2 14.27 17.73 -15.50
N ASP A 3 13.30 16.87 -15.83
CA ASP A 3 11.89 17.20 -15.65
C ASP A 3 11.47 17.19 -14.15
N VAL A 4 11.99 16.24 -13.38
CA VAL A 4 11.76 16.21 -11.92
C VAL A 4 12.39 17.42 -11.25
N ASP A 5 13.62 17.79 -11.64
CA ASP A 5 14.31 18.98 -11.12
C ASP A 5 13.57 20.27 -11.49
N ASN A 6 13.00 20.34 -12.68
CA ASN A 6 12.18 21.46 -13.13
C ASN A 6 10.87 21.58 -12.31
N VAL A 7 10.17 20.45 -12.09
CA VAL A 7 8.94 20.43 -11.27
C VAL A 7 9.24 20.87 -9.83
N ILE A 8 10.33 20.38 -9.23
CA ILE A 8 10.75 20.77 -7.89
C ILE A 8 11.07 22.26 -7.82
N THR A 9 11.79 22.77 -8.82
CA THR A 9 12.13 24.19 -8.92
C THR A 9 10.85 25.04 -9.01
N LEU A 10 9.89 24.64 -9.84
CA LEU A 10 8.60 25.29 -9.98
C LEU A 10 7.80 25.26 -8.66
N LEU A 11 7.73 24.10 -7.98
CA LEU A 11 7.06 23.98 -6.68
C LEU A 11 7.72 24.84 -5.60
N THR A 12 9.05 24.91 -5.58
CA THR A 12 9.79 25.73 -4.63
C THR A 12 9.60 27.23 -4.91
N LEU A 13 9.59 27.63 -6.19
CA LEU A 13 9.37 29.02 -6.61
C LEU A 13 7.92 29.47 -6.42
N SER A 14 6.95 28.58 -6.55
CA SER A 14 5.52 28.89 -6.42
C SER A 14 5.09 29.27 -5.01
N ARG A 15 5.93 29.05 -3.99
CA ARG A 15 5.61 29.23 -2.56
C ARG A 15 4.33 28.50 -2.11
N LEU A 16 3.90 27.48 -2.87
CA LEU A 16 2.73 26.67 -2.52
C LEU A 16 3.04 25.69 -1.37
N LEU A 17 4.34 25.45 -1.10
CA LEU A 17 4.77 24.57 -0.01
C LEU A 17 5.05 25.40 1.25
N PRO A 18 4.65 24.92 2.44
CA PRO A 18 5.03 25.52 3.70
C PRO A 18 6.56 25.59 3.83
N LYS A 19 7.09 26.72 4.34
CA LYS A 19 8.54 26.94 4.44
C LYS A 19 9.24 25.99 5.41
N GLU A 20 8.48 25.43 6.34
CA GLU A 20 8.95 24.49 7.37
C GLU A 20 9.00 23.05 6.88
N LEU A 21 8.45 22.75 5.70
CA LEU A 21 8.42 21.40 5.14
C LEU A 21 9.76 21.06 4.50
N ASP A 22 10.52 20.17 5.11
CA ASP A 22 11.71 19.59 4.47
C ASP A 22 11.29 18.56 3.41
N ILE A 23 11.13 19.03 2.17
CA ILE A 23 10.77 18.17 1.04
C ILE A 23 11.97 17.43 0.44
N LYS A 24 13.21 17.74 0.85
CA LYS A 24 14.42 17.15 0.26
C LYS A 24 14.42 15.61 0.34
N PRO A 25 14.07 14.99 1.48
CA PRO A 25 14.01 13.53 1.56
C PRO A 25 12.96 12.94 0.61
N LEU A 26 11.78 13.57 0.52
CA LEU A 26 10.70 13.11 -0.38
C LEU A 26 11.08 13.25 -1.84
N VAL A 27 11.78 14.32 -2.20
CA VAL A 27 12.29 14.55 -3.54
C VAL A 27 13.38 13.56 -3.90
N ALA A 28 14.31 13.32 -2.98
CA ALA A 28 15.38 12.33 -3.19
C ALA A 28 14.78 10.93 -3.40
N GLU A 29 13.78 10.58 -2.62
CA GLU A 29 13.07 9.31 -2.76
C GLU A 29 12.28 9.21 -4.06
N ALA A 30 11.55 10.27 -4.46
CA ALA A 30 10.84 10.28 -5.74
C ALA A 30 11.80 10.09 -6.93
N LYS A 31 12.99 10.70 -6.88
CA LYS A 31 14.04 10.47 -7.90
C LYS A 31 14.56 9.03 -7.86
N ALA A 32 14.83 8.50 -6.69
CA ALA A 32 15.29 7.13 -6.53
C ALA A 32 14.24 6.13 -7.05
N GLN A 33 12.96 6.37 -6.77
CA GLN A 33 11.87 5.54 -7.28
C GLN A 33 11.75 5.60 -8.80
N LEU A 34 11.79 6.80 -9.41
CA LEU A 34 11.75 6.94 -10.88
C LEU A 34 12.91 6.24 -11.56
N LEU A 35 14.11 6.28 -10.96
CA LEU A 35 15.27 5.54 -11.48
C LEU A 35 15.09 4.03 -11.34
N ALA A 36 14.51 3.58 -10.22
CA ALA A 36 14.22 2.18 -9.96
C ALA A 36 13.14 1.62 -10.90
N GLU A 37 12.09 2.40 -11.19
CA GLU A 37 11.03 2.04 -12.13
C GLU A 37 11.51 1.99 -13.59
N ALA A 38 12.60 2.71 -13.92
CA ALA A 38 13.23 2.66 -15.24
C ALA A 38 14.18 1.48 -15.42
N ASP A 39 14.49 0.70 -14.38
CA ASP A 39 15.38 -0.45 -14.42
C ASP A 39 14.58 -1.76 -14.49
N TYR A 40 14.34 -2.22 -15.70
CA TYR A 40 13.62 -3.47 -15.94
C TYR A 40 14.38 -4.73 -15.53
N THR A 41 15.69 -4.67 -15.28
CA THR A 41 16.43 -5.79 -14.69
C THR A 41 15.97 -6.03 -13.26
N ARG A 42 15.87 -4.95 -12.48
CA ARG A 42 15.36 -4.99 -11.11
C ARG A 42 13.90 -5.46 -11.05
N GLU A 43 13.06 -4.98 -11.95
CA GLU A 43 11.66 -5.42 -12.04
C GLU A 43 11.56 -6.92 -12.35
N ALA A 44 12.35 -7.43 -13.28
CA ALA A 44 12.44 -8.85 -13.62
C ALA A 44 12.85 -9.71 -12.41
N GLU A 45 13.78 -9.24 -11.59
CA GLU A 45 14.20 -9.91 -10.35
C GLU A 45 13.06 -9.98 -9.33
N TYR A 46 12.35 -8.88 -9.08
CA TYR A 46 11.22 -8.88 -8.17
C TYR A 46 10.06 -9.74 -8.68
N LEU A 47 9.77 -9.70 -9.97
CA LEU A 47 8.77 -10.56 -10.59
C LEU A 47 9.10 -12.04 -10.37
N ALA A 48 10.37 -12.45 -10.55
CA ALA A 48 10.82 -13.81 -10.28
C ALA A 48 10.72 -14.16 -8.79
N ARG A 49 11.06 -13.24 -7.87
CA ARG A 49 10.90 -13.44 -6.42
C ARG A 49 9.44 -13.66 -6.05
N TYR A 50 8.53 -12.79 -6.51
CA TYR A 50 7.08 -12.96 -6.25
C TYR A 50 6.53 -14.25 -6.82
N LYS A 51 6.96 -14.66 -8.02
CA LYS A 51 6.60 -15.94 -8.60
C LYS A 51 6.99 -17.11 -7.70
N ASN A 52 8.18 -17.06 -7.09
CA ASN A 52 8.64 -18.08 -6.15
C ASN A 52 7.87 -18.03 -4.82
N LEU A 53 7.65 -16.83 -4.25
CA LEU A 53 6.90 -16.65 -3.00
C LEU A 53 5.45 -17.09 -3.11
N LEU A 54 4.86 -16.96 -4.29
CA LEU A 54 3.49 -17.37 -4.59
C LEU A 54 3.42 -18.74 -5.28
N ALA A 55 4.53 -19.50 -5.33
CA ALA A 55 4.55 -20.82 -5.93
C ALA A 55 3.56 -21.76 -5.21
N GLY A 56 2.70 -22.41 -5.99
CA GLY A 56 1.65 -23.29 -5.44
C GLY A 56 0.42 -22.55 -4.88
N ASN A 57 0.40 -21.21 -4.86
CA ASN A 57 -0.80 -20.47 -4.47
C ASN A 57 -1.90 -20.63 -5.53
N ALA A 58 -3.09 -21.02 -5.09
CA ALA A 58 -4.22 -21.28 -6.00
C ALA A 58 -4.83 -19.99 -6.59
N HIS A 59 -4.63 -18.84 -5.92
CA HIS A 59 -5.34 -17.59 -6.20
C HIS A 59 -4.56 -16.60 -7.06
N PHE A 60 -3.22 -16.76 -7.15
CA PHE A 60 -2.38 -15.81 -7.86
C PHE A 60 -1.66 -16.45 -9.05
N LYS A 61 -1.43 -15.63 -10.06
CA LYS A 61 -0.53 -15.92 -11.18
C LYS A 61 0.43 -14.75 -11.35
N VAL A 62 1.72 -15.07 -11.44
CA VAL A 62 2.78 -14.12 -11.79
C VAL A 62 3.39 -14.57 -13.11
N PRO A 63 3.45 -13.71 -14.15
CA PRO A 63 4.01 -14.07 -15.45
C PRO A 63 5.46 -14.53 -15.34
N SER A 64 5.89 -15.38 -16.25
CA SER A 64 7.29 -15.76 -16.38
C SER A 64 8.06 -14.67 -17.13
N VAL A 65 9.26 -14.33 -16.67
CA VAL A 65 10.19 -13.47 -17.42
C VAL A 65 10.97 -14.33 -18.42
N TYR A 66 11.26 -13.77 -19.58
CA TYR A 66 12.18 -14.34 -20.58
C TYR A 66 13.51 -13.56 -20.57
N PRO A 67 14.48 -13.97 -19.71
CA PRO A 67 15.73 -13.19 -19.53
C PRO A 67 16.52 -13.00 -20.81
N GLN A 68 16.51 -14.00 -21.71
CA GLN A 68 17.21 -13.94 -23.00
C GLN A 68 16.67 -12.87 -23.96
N HIS A 69 15.48 -12.35 -23.69
CA HIS A 69 14.80 -11.30 -24.47
C HIS A 69 14.59 -10.02 -23.66
N SER A 70 15.18 -9.92 -22.47
CA SER A 70 15.06 -8.77 -21.57
C SER A 70 16.41 -8.05 -21.43
N THR A 71 16.33 -6.74 -21.19
CA THR A 71 17.47 -5.86 -20.94
C THR A 71 17.09 -4.85 -19.86
N ALA A 72 17.99 -3.97 -19.44
CA ALA A 72 17.66 -2.88 -18.51
C ALA A 72 16.57 -1.93 -19.04
N GLN A 73 16.28 -1.94 -20.34
CA GLN A 73 15.31 -1.05 -20.99
C GLN A 73 14.14 -1.79 -21.64
N VAL A 74 14.14 -3.12 -21.63
CA VAL A 74 13.09 -3.97 -22.21
C VAL A 74 12.82 -5.14 -21.28
N LEU A 75 11.61 -5.27 -20.80
CA LEU A 75 11.14 -6.42 -20.03
C LEU A 75 10.25 -7.29 -20.93
N THR A 76 10.69 -8.52 -21.18
CA THR A 76 9.91 -9.51 -21.93
C THR A 76 9.38 -10.57 -20.98
N MET A 77 8.06 -10.71 -20.93
CA MET A 77 7.39 -11.66 -20.05
C MET A 77 6.29 -12.45 -20.76
N GLU A 78 5.83 -13.49 -20.10
CA GLU A 78 4.70 -14.32 -20.53
C GLU A 78 3.46 -13.46 -20.78
N TYR A 79 2.85 -13.61 -21.95
CA TYR A 79 1.52 -13.05 -22.21
C TYR A 79 0.47 -13.83 -21.40
N VAL A 80 -0.34 -13.12 -20.65
CA VAL A 80 -1.47 -13.69 -19.91
C VAL A 80 -2.75 -13.02 -20.37
N ASP A 81 -3.66 -13.79 -20.95
CA ASP A 81 -5.00 -13.28 -21.26
C ASP A 81 -5.79 -13.13 -19.96
N ALA A 82 -6.00 -11.89 -19.55
CA ALA A 82 -6.69 -11.53 -18.32
C ALA A 82 -7.32 -10.15 -18.44
N LYS A 83 -8.41 -9.92 -17.71
CA LYS A 83 -9.12 -8.63 -17.69
C LYS A 83 -8.62 -7.76 -16.53
N SER A 84 -8.53 -6.45 -16.75
CA SER A 84 -8.27 -5.52 -15.66
C SER A 84 -9.28 -5.75 -14.52
N ILE A 85 -8.83 -5.60 -13.28
CA ILE A 85 -9.67 -5.77 -12.09
C ILE A 85 -10.88 -4.82 -12.08
N GLU A 86 -10.78 -3.65 -12.71
CA GLU A 86 -11.92 -2.74 -12.88
C GLU A 86 -12.98 -3.32 -13.81
N GLY A 87 -12.58 -4.17 -14.73
CA GLY A 87 -13.48 -4.81 -15.73
C GLY A 87 -14.28 -5.98 -15.19
N ILE A 88 -14.12 -6.40 -13.91
CA ILE A 88 -14.82 -7.57 -13.35
C ILE A 88 -16.10 -7.22 -12.57
N THR A 89 -16.58 -5.98 -12.65
CA THR A 89 -17.79 -5.52 -11.93
C THR A 89 -19.07 -6.27 -12.33
N TYR A 90 -19.05 -6.96 -13.48
CA TYR A 90 -20.14 -7.84 -13.94
C TYR A 90 -20.22 -9.20 -13.21
N LEU A 91 -19.15 -9.59 -12.50
CA LEU A 91 -19.13 -10.84 -11.74
C LEU A 91 -20.04 -10.77 -10.50
N PRO A 92 -20.50 -11.91 -9.99
CA PRO A 92 -21.23 -11.97 -8.73
C PRO A 92 -20.47 -11.28 -7.58
N GLN A 93 -21.19 -10.66 -6.65
CA GLN A 93 -20.57 -9.97 -5.51
C GLN A 93 -19.65 -10.88 -4.70
N SER A 94 -20.03 -12.14 -4.50
CA SER A 94 -19.20 -13.11 -3.78
C SER A 94 -17.83 -13.30 -4.43
N GLU A 95 -17.76 -13.30 -5.76
CA GLU A 95 -16.50 -13.42 -6.48
C GLU A 95 -15.67 -12.13 -6.42
N ARG A 96 -16.32 -10.96 -6.56
CA ARG A 96 -15.68 -9.66 -6.40
C ARG A 96 -15.13 -9.48 -4.97
N SER A 97 -15.91 -9.91 -3.95
CA SER A 97 -15.45 -9.91 -2.56
C SER A 97 -14.25 -10.82 -2.36
N ARG A 98 -14.27 -12.04 -2.91
CA ARG A 98 -13.14 -12.97 -2.85
C ARG A 98 -11.87 -12.37 -3.49
N VAL A 99 -11.98 -11.73 -4.65
CA VAL A 99 -10.83 -11.08 -5.30
C VAL A 99 -10.24 -9.98 -4.41
N ALA A 100 -11.06 -9.11 -3.84
CA ALA A 100 -10.61 -8.06 -2.94
C ALA A 100 -10.01 -8.63 -1.64
N GLU A 101 -10.60 -9.68 -1.07
CA GLU A 101 -10.10 -10.40 0.10
C GLU A 101 -8.70 -10.96 -0.15
N GLN A 102 -8.50 -11.63 -1.29
CA GLN A 102 -7.19 -12.19 -1.65
C GLN A 102 -6.11 -11.10 -1.82
N LEU A 103 -6.45 -9.93 -2.34
CA LEU A 103 -5.50 -8.81 -2.45
C LEU A 103 -5.14 -8.23 -1.07
N ILE A 104 -6.08 -8.18 -0.13
CA ILE A 104 -5.82 -7.73 1.25
C ILE A 104 -4.99 -8.81 1.99
N ASP A 105 -5.29 -10.09 1.80
CA ASP A 105 -4.49 -11.18 2.34
C ASP A 105 -3.05 -11.17 1.80
N LEU A 106 -2.90 -10.88 0.50
CA LEU A 106 -1.57 -10.72 -0.10
C LEU A 106 -0.80 -9.57 0.58
N PHE A 107 -1.44 -8.44 0.86
CA PHE A 107 -0.81 -7.34 1.58
C PHE A 107 -0.32 -7.78 2.98
N PHE A 108 -1.11 -8.54 3.73
CA PHE A 108 -0.66 -9.04 5.02
C PHE A 108 0.51 -10.02 4.87
N LYS A 109 0.51 -10.89 3.86
CA LYS A 109 1.64 -11.78 3.54
C LYS A 109 2.89 -10.98 3.15
N GLU A 110 2.74 -9.98 2.30
CA GLU A 110 3.81 -9.06 1.91
C GLU A 110 4.47 -8.41 3.13
N MET A 111 3.65 -7.91 4.07
CA MET A 111 4.11 -7.24 5.28
C MET A 111 4.73 -8.19 6.31
N PHE A 112 4.08 -9.31 6.60
CA PHE A 112 4.39 -10.10 7.80
C PHE A 112 5.05 -11.43 7.51
N VAL A 113 5.04 -11.92 6.26
CA VAL A 113 5.64 -13.20 5.88
C VAL A 113 6.79 -12.99 4.90
N PHE A 114 6.57 -12.22 3.85
CA PHE A 114 7.57 -12.04 2.79
C PHE A 114 8.60 -10.96 3.12
N ASN A 115 8.23 -9.99 3.95
CA ASN A 115 9.00 -8.76 4.18
C ASN A 115 9.38 -8.08 2.86
N LEU A 116 8.47 -8.13 1.91
CA LEU A 116 8.61 -7.63 0.55
C LEU A 116 7.23 -7.16 0.08
N ILE A 117 7.10 -5.89 -0.24
CA ILE A 117 5.82 -5.29 -0.61
C ILE A 117 5.90 -4.61 -1.98
N GLN A 118 4.95 -4.93 -2.86
CA GLN A 118 4.69 -4.15 -4.06
C GLN A 118 3.85 -2.93 -3.67
N THR A 119 4.41 -1.72 -3.80
CA THR A 119 3.83 -0.50 -3.21
C THR A 119 2.96 0.33 -4.14
N ASP A 120 2.78 -0.09 -5.40
CA ASP A 120 1.94 0.62 -6.36
C ASP A 120 0.53 -0.02 -6.46
N PRO A 121 -0.50 0.55 -5.83
CA PRO A 121 -1.85 0.01 -5.84
C PRO A 121 -2.65 0.42 -7.08
N ASN A 122 -1.97 0.71 -8.19
CA ASN A 122 -2.65 1.04 -9.44
C ASN A 122 -3.49 -0.16 -9.90
N PHE A 123 -4.76 0.08 -10.23
CA PHE A 123 -5.67 -0.97 -10.70
C PHE A 123 -5.15 -1.69 -11.95
N ALA A 124 -4.39 -0.99 -12.79
CA ALA A 124 -3.76 -1.57 -13.98
C ALA A 124 -2.73 -2.68 -13.66
N ASN A 125 -2.23 -2.74 -12.42
CA ASN A 125 -1.26 -3.76 -11.98
C ASN A 125 -1.94 -5.07 -11.59
N PHE A 126 -3.26 -5.08 -11.46
CA PHE A 126 -4.06 -6.22 -11.04
C PHE A 126 -5.03 -6.62 -12.15
N HIS A 127 -4.90 -7.84 -12.62
CA HIS A 127 -5.82 -8.40 -13.58
C HIS A 127 -6.47 -9.67 -13.01
N TYR A 128 -7.55 -10.09 -13.62
CA TYR A 128 -8.27 -11.29 -13.23
C TYR A 128 -8.54 -12.18 -14.44
N GLN A 129 -8.26 -13.46 -14.29
CA GLN A 129 -8.49 -14.49 -15.29
C GLN A 129 -9.69 -15.34 -14.86
N PRO A 130 -10.88 -15.12 -15.43
CA PRO A 130 -12.12 -15.79 -15.00
C PRO A 130 -12.06 -17.32 -15.10
N GLU A 131 -11.44 -17.85 -16.15
CA GLU A 131 -11.35 -19.28 -16.43
C GLU A 131 -10.60 -20.05 -15.35
N SER A 132 -9.52 -19.48 -14.83
CA SER A 132 -8.71 -20.06 -13.76
C SER A 132 -9.03 -19.51 -12.38
N GLN A 133 -9.88 -18.48 -12.31
CA GLN A 133 -10.21 -17.71 -11.11
C GLN A 133 -8.99 -17.14 -10.37
N LYS A 134 -7.92 -16.80 -11.12
CA LYS A 134 -6.68 -16.27 -10.58
C LYS A 134 -6.55 -14.76 -10.78
N ILE A 135 -5.98 -14.13 -9.77
CA ILE A 135 -5.51 -12.74 -9.85
C ILE A 135 -4.12 -12.76 -10.50
N VAL A 136 -3.95 -11.98 -11.55
CA VAL A 136 -2.66 -11.85 -12.24
C VAL A 136 -1.99 -10.56 -11.80
N LEU A 137 -0.75 -10.67 -11.34
CA LEU A 137 0.05 -9.55 -10.85
C LEU A 137 1.11 -9.21 -11.90
N PHE A 138 1.15 -7.97 -12.36
CA PHE A 138 2.04 -7.59 -13.49
C PHE A 138 3.21 -6.73 -13.06
N ASP A 139 3.01 -5.59 -12.46
CA ASP A 139 4.04 -4.58 -12.23
C ASP A 139 4.69 -4.74 -10.85
N PHE A 140 6.01 -4.91 -10.84
CA PHE A 140 6.83 -5.05 -9.63
C PHE A 140 7.94 -3.99 -9.54
N GLY A 141 7.95 -2.99 -10.42
CA GLY A 141 8.93 -1.92 -10.42
C GLY A 141 8.99 -1.12 -9.12
N ALA A 142 7.83 -0.92 -8.49
CA ALA A 142 7.70 -0.23 -7.20
C ALA A 142 7.81 -1.17 -5.98
N THR A 143 8.49 -2.31 -6.10
CA THR A 143 8.66 -3.25 -4.98
C THR A 143 9.73 -2.78 -4.00
N ARG A 144 9.45 -2.94 -2.69
CA ARG A 144 10.33 -2.55 -1.59
C ARG A 144 10.51 -3.68 -0.58
N GLU A 145 11.72 -3.80 -0.06
CA GLU A 145 12.00 -4.68 1.07
C GLU A 145 11.59 -3.99 2.38
N ILE A 146 10.98 -4.75 3.28
CA ILE A 146 10.55 -4.28 4.60
C ILE A 146 11.48 -4.90 5.65
N THR A 147 12.03 -4.06 6.53
CA THR A 147 12.83 -4.60 7.62
C THR A 147 11.96 -5.38 8.60
N PRO A 148 12.47 -6.46 9.23
CA PRO A 148 11.71 -7.18 10.26
C PRO A 148 11.25 -6.27 11.41
N ALA A 149 12.03 -5.26 11.77
CA ALA A 149 11.65 -4.29 12.80
C ALA A 149 10.40 -3.49 12.39
N LEU A 150 10.35 -2.99 11.15
CA LEU A 150 9.20 -2.25 10.63
C LEU A 150 7.98 -3.18 10.48
N SER A 151 8.16 -4.40 9.98
CA SER A 151 7.11 -5.42 9.90
C SER A 151 6.47 -5.68 11.27
N ASN A 152 7.29 -5.93 12.29
CA ASN A 152 6.82 -6.17 13.66
C ASN A 152 6.09 -4.95 14.25
N ALA A 153 6.59 -3.74 14.01
CA ALA A 153 5.94 -2.53 14.47
C ALA A 153 4.55 -2.33 13.84
N TYR A 154 4.40 -2.61 12.53
CA TYR A 154 3.08 -2.60 11.87
C TYR A 154 2.16 -3.72 12.36
N LEU A 155 2.70 -4.91 12.63
CA LEU A 155 1.90 -6.00 13.22
C LEU A 155 1.36 -5.60 14.59
N ALA A 156 2.21 -4.98 15.44
CA ALA A 156 1.79 -4.41 16.74
C ALA A 156 0.73 -3.32 16.57
N LEU A 157 0.91 -2.41 15.58
CA LEU A 157 -0.05 -1.36 15.27
C LEU A 157 -1.44 -1.95 14.92
N PHE A 158 -1.48 -2.94 14.03
CA PHE A 158 -2.75 -3.54 13.61
C PHE A 158 -3.40 -4.35 14.74
N LYS A 159 -2.61 -5.06 15.56
CA LYS A 159 -3.11 -5.77 16.76
C LYS A 159 -3.69 -4.79 17.79
N ALA A 160 -2.99 -3.71 18.09
CA ALA A 160 -3.49 -2.65 18.98
C ALA A 160 -4.74 -1.99 18.39
N GLY A 161 -4.71 -1.64 17.09
CA GLY A 161 -5.83 -1.04 16.38
C GLY A 161 -7.08 -1.95 16.34
N SER A 162 -6.90 -3.27 16.19
CA SER A 162 -8.00 -4.25 16.22
C SER A 162 -8.68 -4.35 17.58
N ASN A 163 -7.95 -4.03 18.66
CA ASN A 163 -8.46 -4.02 20.03
C ASN A 163 -8.88 -2.62 20.52
N ASN A 164 -8.80 -1.61 19.65
CA ASN A 164 -9.02 -0.19 20.02
C ASN A 164 -8.11 0.29 21.16
N ASP A 165 -6.91 -0.27 21.24
CA ASP A 165 -5.90 0.03 22.24
C ASP A 165 -5.07 1.26 21.81
N ARG A 166 -5.43 2.42 22.35
CA ARG A 166 -4.76 3.71 22.03
C ARG A 166 -3.29 3.73 22.44
N GLU A 167 -2.96 3.16 23.60
CA GLU A 167 -1.59 3.13 24.12
C GLU A 167 -0.72 2.22 23.25
N GLY A 168 -1.22 1.05 22.89
CA GLY A 168 -0.56 0.14 21.96
C GLY A 168 -0.35 0.77 20.59
N VAL A 169 -1.32 1.54 20.07
CA VAL A 169 -1.18 2.30 18.80
C VAL A 169 -0.12 3.38 18.93
N LEU A 170 -0.08 4.13 20.05
CA LEU A 170 0.95 5.14 20.30
C LEU A 170 2.36 4.53 20.30
N ASN A 171 2.53 3.42 21.02
CA ASN A 171 3.82 2.74 21.12
C ASN A 171 4.27 2.22 19.75
N ALA A 172 3.41 1.52 19.03
CA ALA A 172 3.72 1.00 17.71
C ALA A 172 3.99 2.11 16.68
N ALA A 173 3.24 3.21 16.70
CA ALA A 173 3.48 4.36 15.83
C ALA A 173 4.82 5.06 16.16
N THR A 174 5.24 5.05 17.43
CA THR A 174 6.56 5.53 17.86
C THR A 174 7.67 4.64 17.31
N ASP A 175 7.52 3.31 17.39
CA ASP A 175 8.48 2.34 16.87
C ASP A 175 8.61 2.42 15.34
N ILE A 176 7.51 2.72 14.63
CA ILE A 176 7.52 2.99 13.18
C ILE A 176 8.29 4.28 12.87
N GLY A 177 8.37 5.22 13.82
CA GLY A 177 9.06 6.51 13.65
C GLY A 177 8.14 7.69 13.31
N TYR A 178 6.83 7.59 13.61
CA TYR A 178 5.88 8.69 13.40
C TYR A 178 6.09 9.86 14.36
N PHE A 179 6.61 9.59 15.55
CA PHE A 179 6.72 10.60 16.59
C PHE A 179 8.16 10.91 16.92
N LYS A 180 8.48 12.22 16.98
CA LYS A 180 9.69 12.76 17.59
C LYS A 180 9.32 13.32 18.97
N ASP A 181 10.30 13.35 19.88
CA ASP A 181 10.09 13.86 21.25
C ASP A 181 9.55 15.29 21.31
N SER A 182 9.83 16.10 20.29
CA SER A 182 9.40 17.50 20.19
C SER A 182 7.94 17.71 19.76
N LEU A 183 7.21 16.65 19.40
CA LEU A 183 5.83 16.79 18.93
C LEU A 183 4.85 16.98 20.07
N LYS A 184 3.90 17.92 19.88
CA LYS A 184 2.85 18.20 20.87
C LYS A 184 1.88 17.03 20.98
N ASP A 185 1.37 16.79 22.18
CA ASP A 185 0.44 15.69 22.47
C ASP A 185 -0.85 15.74 21.62
N ASN A 186 -1.40 16.94 21.38
CA ASN A 186 -2.57 17.09 20.51
C ASN A 186 -2.35 16.62 19.07
N TYR A 187 -1.12 16.71 18.53
CA TYR A 187 -0.79 16.17 17.22
C TYR A 187 -0.71 14.65 17.25
N LYS A 188 -0.06 14.09 18.29
CA LYS A 188 0.05 12.65 18.50
C LYS A 188 -1.35 12.02 18.60
N GLU A 189 -2.24 12.61 19.38
CA GLU A 189 -3.63 12.14 19.52
C GLU A 189 -4.38 12.06 18.19
N LYS A 190 -4.25 13.08 17.34
CA LYS A 190 -4.88 13.06 16.00
C LYS A 190 -4.31 11.98 15.08
N VAL A 191 -3.01 11.73 15.15
CA VAL A 191 -2.40 10.63 14.39
C VAL A 191 -2.91 9.28 14.89
N ILE A 192 -3.03 9.10 16.22
CA ILE A 192 -3.60 7.90 16.83
C ILE A 192 -5.06 7.71 16.38
N ASP A 193 -5.86 8.79 16.40
CA ASP A 193 -7.26 8.74 15.92
C ASP A 193 -7.33 8.29 14.45
N LEU A 194 -6.42 8.79 13.60
CA LEU A 194 -6.34 8.40 12.20
C LEU A 194 -5.99 6.91 12.04
N PHE A 195 -5.03 6.39 12.82
CA PHE A 195 -4.69 4.97 12.81
C PHE A 195 -5.85 4.10 13.29
N LEU A 196 -6.49 4.48 14.39
CA LEU A 196 -7.66 3.77 14.89
C LEU A 196 -8.82 3.78 13.88
N MET A 197 -9.02 4.88 13.18
CA MET A 197 -9.99 4.96 12.08
C MET A 197 -9.62 4.00 10.95
N ALA A 198 -8.36 4.01 10.49
CA ALA A 198 -7.90 3.12 9.42
C ALA A 198 -8.01 1.63 9.80
N CYS A 199 -7.94 1.30 11.10
CA CYS A 199 -8.12 -0.05 11.65
C CYS A 199 -9.59 -0.42 11.90
N GLU A 200 -10.58 0.40 11.52
CA GLU A 200 -12.01 0.09 11.68
C GLU A 200 -12.39 -1.29 11.11
N PRO A 201 -11.96 -1.69 9.88
CA PRO A 201 -12.30 -3.00 9.33
C PRO A 201 -11.76 -4.18 10.16
N LEU A 202 -10.62 -4.00 10.87
CA LEU A 202 -10.04 -5.02 11.76
C LEU A 202 -10.85 -5.24 13.04
N ARG A 203 -11.71 -4.27 13.41
CA ARG A 203 -12.60 -4.37 14.60
C ARG A 203 -14.00 -4.79 14.26
N TYR A 204 -14.38 -4.66 12.98
CA TYR A 204 -15.75 -4.95 12.55
C TYR A 204 -16.08 -6.44 12.75
N HIS A 205 -17.25 -6.74 13.24
CA HIS A 205 -17.73 -8.11 13.41
C HIS A 205 -18.50 -8.55 12.15
N GLY A 206 -18.02 -9.56 11.47
CA GLY A 206 -18.55 -10.04 10.20
C GLY A 206 -18.00 -9.30 8.98
N GLU A 207 -18.74 -9.29 7.88
CA GLU A 207 -18.29 -8.72 6.61
C GLU A 207 -18.39 -7.19 6.61
N PHE A 208 -17.23 -6.53 6.52
CA PHE A 208 -17.15 -5.08 6.36
C PHE A 208 -17.54 -4.69 4.93
N ASP A 209 -18.54 -3.80 4.78
CA ASP A 209 -19.04 -3.33 3.48
C ASP A 209 -18.24 -2.13 3.00
N PHE A 210 -17.26 -2.35 2.14
CA PHE A 210 -16.38 -1.30 1.63
C PHE A 210 -17.10 -0.28 0.73
N LYS A 211 -18.19 -0.67 0.07
CA LYS A 211 -18.96 0.23 -0.80
C LYS A 211 -19.69 1.31 0.00
N ASN A 212 -20.36 0.88 1.07
CA ASN A 212 -21.24 1.75 1.84
C ASN A 212 -20.53 2.38 3.04
N SER A 213 -19.26 2.07 3.26
CA SER A 213 -18.45 2.67 4.33
C SER A 213 -18.02 4.08 3.97
N ALA A 214 -18.10 5.00 4.97
CA ALA A 214 -17.50 6.33 4.89
C ALA A 214 -16.00 6.34 5.19
N LEU A 215 -15.35 5.18 5.41
CA LEU A 215 -13.99 5.06 5.90
C LEU A 215 -12.98 5.84 5.05
N ALA A 216 -13.01 5.64 3.72
CA ALA A 216 -12.05 6.30 2.81
C ALA A 216 -12.20 7.84 2.83
N SER A 217 -13.45 8.36 2.86
CA SER A 217 -13.68 9.81 2.97
C SER A 217 -13.25 10.35 4.33
N ASN A 218 -13.56 9.65 5.40
CA ASN A 218 -13.19 10.06 6.76
C ASN A 218 -11.66 10.10 6.95
N ILE A 219 -10.94 9.08 6.45
CA ILE A 219 -9.47 9.07 6.47
C ILE A 219 -8.89 10.24 5.67
N LYS A 220 -9.43 10.50 4.47
CA LYS A 220 -9.01 11.62 3.64
C LYS A 220 -9.20 12.96 4.35
N ASP A 221 -10.39 13.19 4.91
CA ASP A 221 -10.73 14.45 5.58
C ASP A 221 -9.89 14.66 6.85
N ALA A 222 -9.68 13.61 7.65
CA ALA A 222 -8.81 13.64 8.82
C ALA A 222 -7.35 13.91 8.42
N GLY A 223 -6.85 13.29 7.35
CA GLY A 223 -5.52 13.52 6.81
C GLY A 223 -5.33 14.97 6.32
N LEU A 224 -6.32 15.54 5.63
CA LEU A 224 -6.30 16.95 5.21
C LEU A 224 -6.30 17.91 6.41
N GLN A 225 -7.11 17.64 7.44
CA GLN A 225 -7.12 18.43 8.68
C GLN A 225 -5.79 18.35 9.43
N LEU A 226 -5.16 17.19 9.46
CA LEU A 226 -3.85 16.98 10.06
C LEU A 226 -2.77 17.77 9.30
N SER A 227 -2.78 17.73 7.97
CA SER A 227 -1.82 18.46 7.12
C SER A 227 -1.99 19.98 7.15
N ALA A 228 -3.20 20.49 7.37
CA ALA A 228 -3.45 21.93 7.49
C ALA A 228 -2.82 22.56 8.76
N GLN A 229 -2.44 21.73 9.76
CA GLN A 229 -1.78 22.17 11.00
C GLN A 229 -0.25 22.21 10.83
N SER A 230 0.24 22.77 9.75
CA SER A 230 1.59 22.70 9.20
C SER A 230 2.75 23.08 10.14
N GLN A 231 2.52 23.82 11.25
CA GLN A 231 3.58 24.17 12.20
C GLN A 231 4.15 22.99 13.01
N GLN A 232 3.55 21.81 12.91
CA GLN A 232 3.95 20.60 13.65
C GLN A 232 4.15 19.38 12.75
N TRP A 233 4.18 19.61 11.41
CA TRP A 233 4.33 18.52 10.46
C TRP A 233 5.70 17.85 10.64
N HIS A 234 5.67 16.57 10.95
CA HIS A 234 6.81 15.69 10.79
C HIS A 234 6.52 14.75 9.62
N THR A 235 7.44 14.68 8.66
CA THR A 235 7.32 13.74 7.56
C THR A 235 7.48 12.32 8.11
N PRO A 236 6.47 11.44 7.96
CA PRO A 236 6.61 10.05 8.36
C PRO A 236 7.78 9.38 7.63
N PRO A 237 8.31 8.26 8.14
CA PRO A 237 9.28 7.48 7.41
C PRO A 237 8.79 7.15 6.00
N VAL A 238 9.69 7.20 5.04
CA VAL A 238 9.34 7.02 3.62
C VAL A 238 8.64 5.70 3.37
N ASP A 239 9.12 4.60 3.97
CA ASP A 239 8.49 3.28 3.83
C ASP A 239 7.05 3.26 4.36
N ALA A 240 6.79 3.99 5.45
CA ALA A 240 5.44 4.14 5.99
C ALA A 240 4.48 4.81 5.00
N LEU A 241 4.93 5.82 4.27
CA LEU A 241 4.12 6.47 3.23
C LEU A 241 3.72 5.49 2.11
N PHE A 242 4.66 4.64 1.69
CA PHE A 242 4.39 3.64 0.65
C PHE A 242 3.45 2.53 1.13
N ILE A 243 3.61 2.06 2.38
CA ILE A 243 2.71 1.08 2.99
C ILE A 243 1.29 1.65 3.08
N HIS A 244 1.13 2.91 3.51
CA HIS A 244 -0.17 3.56 3.59
C HIS A 244 -0.79 3.78 2.21
N ARG A 245 0.01 4.17 1.20
CA ARG A 245 -0.45 4.27 -0.19
C ARG A 245 -1.01 2.94 -0.68
N LYS A 246 -0.30 1.83 -0.41
CA LYS A 246 -0.74 0.48 -0.77
C LYS A 246 -2.06 0.13 -0.09
N LEU A 247 -2.15 0.30 1.23
CA LEU A 247 -3.35 -0.02 2.00
C LEU A 247 -4.56 0.81 1.55
N ALA A 248 -4.38 2.11 1.37
CA ALA A 248 -5.43 3.00 0.88
C ALA A 248 -5.92 2.59 -0.52
N GLY A 249 -5.01 2.24 -1.42
CA GLY A 249 -5.36 1.73 -2.75
C GLY A 249 -6.12 0.42 -2.71
N LEU A 250 -5.76 -0.51 -1.82
CA LEU A 250 -6.51 -1.76 -1.63
C LEU A 250 -7.93 -1.51 -1.10
N TYR A 251 -8.11 -0.54 -0.21
CA TYR A 251 -9.45 -0.14 0.26
C TYR A 251 -10.28 0.46 -0.88
N LEU A 252 -9.66 1.26 -1.76
CA LEU A 252 -10.32 1.78 -2.95
C LEU A 252 -10.68 0.67 -3.95
N ILE A 253 -9.81 -0.33 -4.14
CA ILE A 253 -10.11 -1.51 -4.96
C ILE A 253 -11.30 -2.27 -4.35
N ALA A 254 -11.29 -2.53 -3.04
CA ALA A 254 -12.38 -3.22 -2.36
C ALA A 254 -13.71 -2.44 -2.48
N ALA A 255 -13.67 -1.13 -2.34
CA ALA A 255 -14.86 -0.27 -2.53
C ALA A 255 -15.35 -0.30 -3.99
N ARG A 256 -14.45 -0.24 -4.98
CA ARG A 256 -14.78 -0.31 -6.40
C ARG A 256 -15.39 -1.65 -6.80
N LEU A 257 -14.92 -2.72 -6.20
CA LEU A 257 -15.45 -4.07 -6.36
C LEU A 257 -16.74 -4.32 -5.55
N GLU A 258 -17.19 -3.33 -4.78
CA GLU A 258 -18.34 -3.45 -3.86
C GLU A 258 -18.19 -4.64 -2.89
N ALA A 259 -16.96 -4.87 -2.42
CA ALA A 259 -16.61 -6.03 -1.65
C ALA A 259 -17.17 -5.98 -0.22
N LYS A 260 -17.53 -7.16 0.28
CA LYS A 260 -17.87 -7.41 1.69
C LYS A 260 -16.92 -8.48 2.20
N ILE A 261 -16.13 -8.17 3.21
CA ILE A 261 -15.01 -9.00 3.66
C ILE A 261 -14.92 -9.03 5.16
N ASP A 262 -14.75 -10.22 5.75
CA ASP A 262 -14.39 -10.36 7.17
C ASP A 262 -12.89 -10.12 7.37
N ILE A 263 -12.50 -8.83 7.42
CA ILE A 263 -11.11 -8.42 7.61
C ILE A 263 -10.57 -8.86 8.97
N LYS A 264 -11.43 -8.88 10.01
CA LYS A 264 -11.04 -9.34 11.34
C LYS A 264 -10.67 -10.82 11.33
N GLY A 265 -11.52 -11.65 10.71
CA GLY A 265 -11.24 -13.07 10.53
C GLY A 265 -9.99 -13.31 9.71
N LEU A 266 -9.81 -12.58 8.60
CA LEU A 266 -8.64 -12.67 7.73
C LEU A 266 -7.34 -12.32 8.49
N PHE A 267 -7.33 -11.21 9.24
CA PHE A 267 -6.15 -10.77 10.00
C PHE A 267 -5.81 -11.68 11.18
N SER A 268 -6.76 -12.45 11.70
CA SER A 268 -6.54 -13.35 12.84
C SER A 268 -5.48 -14.45 12.58
N HIS A 269 -5.11 -14.67 11.33
CA HIS A 269 -4.10 -15.63 10.92
C HIS A 269 -2.64 -15.10 11.07
N TYR A 270 -2.48 -13.82 11.37
CA TYR A 270 -1.21 -13.11 11.53
C TYR A 270 -1.00 -12.68 12.99
#